data_e127ace8d6d8d7cd1a2a520bdccddcc2
#
_entry.id   e127ace8d6d8d7cd1a2a520bdccddcc2
#
_cell.length_a   1.000
_cell.length_b   1.000
_cell.length_c   1.000
_cell.angle_alpha   90.00
_cell.angle_beta   90.00
_cell.angle_gamma   90.00
#
_symmetry.space_group_name_H-M   'P 1'
#
loop_
_entity.id
_entity.type
_entity.pdbx_description
1 polymer ?
#
loop_
_entity_poly.entity_id
_entity_poly.type
_entity_poly.pdbx_seq_one_letter_code
_entity_poly.pdbx_strand_id
1 'polypeptide(L)'
;MAVPRAPCRIGDALCDIDTPALLVDLDKLEENLKTMPITLEKYSNLKLRPHAKSHKCPTLARLQVSHGAVGVCVQKLTEAEAMVHGGVSDVLVTNEIVTRSKLRRLMSLARHATVSIVADSLQNVRDLSEAARQMGVHIGVLVDVNVGMPRCGVLPGPEVVELASLINSLPNLTFKGLHCYQGANQHIRKAEERAGATAEAVEKAATALKALEDAKIKCDYVTGGGTGTYMYEASSEVFTEVQPGSFVFMDADYGRNFGEDGQPVHQFHQSLYVLATVQSVPERNRAVVDAGLKAISMDSGVPLVYPDSDIVYHCGGDEHGVLVPPGTYKIGDQVWLIPGHCDPTVNLYDWLVGVRGGRVEAMWPITGRGPGV
;
A
#
# COMPACT_ATOMS: atom_id res chain seq x y z
N MET A 1 22.87 1.18 14.23
CA MET A 1 22.23 2.49 13.99
C MET A 1 21.47 2.86 15.26
N ALA A 2 21.49 4.13 15.67
CA ALA A 2 20.67 4.59 16.78
C ALA A 2 19.19 4.43 16.39
N VAL A 3 18.37 3.93 17.31
CA VAL A 3 16.91 3.88 17.13
C VAL A 3 16.41 5.32 17.06
N PRO A 4 15.60 5.70 16.06
CA PRO A 4 15.03 7.04 16.00
C PRO A 4 14.27 7.38 17.29
N ARG A 5 14.38 8.63 17.75
CA ARG A 5 13.65 9.07 18.93
C ARG A 5 12.14 8.90 18.69
N ALA A 6 11.47 8.24 19.62
CA ALA A 6 10.02 8.10 19.59
C ALA A 6 9.36 9.44 20.03
N PRO A 7 8.24 9.84 19.40
CA PRO A 7 7.55 11.10 19.74
C PRO A 7 6.80 11.04 21.08
N CYS A 8 6.60 9.86 21.65
CA CYS A 8 5.88 9.63 22.90
C CYS A 8 6.20 8.24 23.47
N ARG A 9 5.52 7.86 24.54
CA ARG A 9 5.58 6.54 25.18
C ARG A 9 4.18 5.94 25.27
N ILE A 10 4.10 4.62 25.33
CA ILE A 10 2.84 3.92 25.62
C ILE A 10 2.34 4.38 27.00
N GLY A 11 1.05 4.74 27.05
CA GLY A 11 0.37 5.30 28.23
C GLY A 11 0.31 6.82 28.27
N ASP A 12 1.10 7.53 27.47
CA ASP A 12 1.04 8.99 27.40
C ASP A 12 -0.35 9.47 26.94
N ALA A 13 -0.75 10.65 27.41
CA ALA A 13 -1.94 11.31 26.89
C ALA A 13 -1.66 11.90 25.50
N LEU A 14 -2.72 12.08 24.71
CA LEU A 14 -2.62 12.64 23.36
C LEU A 14 -1.88 13.99 23.35
N CYS A 15 -2.15 14.85 24.34
CA CYS A 15 -1.52 16.17 24.47
C CYS A 15 -0.01 16.12 24.79
N ASP A 16 0.52 14.96 25.18
CA ASP A 16 1.94 14.79 25.51
C ASP A 16 2.76 14.24 24.33
N ILE A 17 2.12 14.04 23.17
CA ILE A 17 2.81 13.57 21.95
C ILE A 17 3.57 14.73 21.32
N ASP A 18 4.90 14.56 21.11
CA ASP A 18 5.70 15.51 20.34
C ASP A 18 5.22 15.55 18.87
N THR A 19 4.98 16.74 18.34
CA THR A 19 4.52 16.96 16.95
C THR A 19 5.64 17.47 16.03
N PRO A 20 5.54 17.26 14.72
CA PRO A 20 4.50 16.48 14.03
C PRO A 20 4.65 14.97 14.26
N ALA A 21 3.53 14.26 14.43
CA ALA A 21 3.51 12.81 14.64
C ALA A 21 2.48 12.11 13.77
N LEU A 22 2.78 10.88 13.36
CA LEU A 22 1.87 10.07 12.54
C LEU A 22 1.00 9.20 13.44
N LEU A 23 -0.28 9.53 13.55
CA LEU A 23 -1.24 8.84 14.40
C LEU A 23 -2.07 7.82 13.63
N VAL A 24 -2.40 6.74 14.32
CA VAL A 24 -3.39 5.75 13.88
C VAL A 24 -4.48 5.63 14.97
N ASP A 25 -5.71 5.92 14.61
CA ASP A 25 -6.89 5.62 15.41
C ASP A 25 -7.11 4.10 15.39
N LEU A 26 -6.84 3.45 16.51
CA LEU A 26 -6.84 1.99 16.61
C LEU A 26 -8.24 1.39 16.47
N ASP A 27 -9.30 2.08 16.91
CA ASP A 27 -10.66 1.58 16.76
C ASP A 27 -11.02 1.50 15.27
N LYS A 28 -10.78 2.57 14.52
CA LYS A 28 -11.05 2.63 13.09
C LYS A 28 -10.16 1.69 12.28
N LEU A 29 -8.89 1.55 12.66
CA LEU A 29 -7.99 0.57 12.04
C LEU A 29 -8.52 -0.85 12.21
N GLU A 30 -8.93 -1.23 13.42
CA GLU A 30 -9.46 -2.56 13.69
C GLU A 30 -10.76 -2.84 12.92
N GLU A 31 -11.63 -1.83 12.78
CA GLU A 31 -12.83 -1.94 11.95
C GLU A 31 -12.46 -2.16 10.47
N ASN A 32 -11.50 -1.41 9.93
CA ASN A 32 -11.02 -1.60 8.55
C ASN A 32 -10.43 -3.00 8.34
N LEU A 33 -9.63 -3.48 9.29
CA LEU A 33 -9.02 -4.81 9.22
C LEU A 33 -10.06 -5.94 9.23
N LYS A 34 -11.19 -5.76 9.93
CA LYS A 34 -12.31 -6.71 9.95
C LYS A 34 -13.19 -6.59 8.70
N THR A 35 -13.43 -5.38 8.23
CA THR A 35 -14.34 -5.11 7.10
C THR A 35 -13.84 -5.70 5.80
N MET A 36 -12.55 -5.62 5.52
CA MET A 36 -11.99 -6.09 4.23
C MET A 36 -12.21 -7.59 4.01
N PRO A 37 -11.80 -8.52 4.89
CA PRO A 37 -12.03 -9.94 4.67
C PRO A 37 -13.52 -10.28 4.62
N ILE A 38 -14.37 -9.69 5.48
CA ILE A 38 -15.83 -9.89 5.46
C ILE A 38 -16.41 -9.51 4.09
N THR A 39 -15.96 -8.40 3.52
CA THR A 39 -16.41 -7.97 2.18
C THR A 39 -16.05 -8.98 1.10
N LEU A 40 -14.93 -9.67 1.25
CA LEU A 40 -14.44 -10.65 0.27
C LEU A 40 -15.07 -12.03 0.43
N GLU A 41 -15.71 -12.36 1.55
CA GLU A 41 -16.34 -13.68 1.79
C GLU A 41 -17.37 -14.07 0.74
N LYS A 42 -18.04 -13.08 0.13
CA LYS A 42 -19.03 -13.33 -0.94
C LYS A 42 -18.41 -13.79 -2.27
N TYR A 43 -17.10 -13.66 -2.45
CA TYR A 43 -16.39 -14.10 -3.65
C TYR A 43 -15.66 -15.40 -3.36
N SER A 44 -16.17 -16.50 -3.93
CA SER A 44 -15.59 -17.84 -3.73
C SER A 44 -14.15 -17.88 -4.28
N ASN A 45 -13.24 -18.44 -3.48
CA ASN A 45 -11.82 -18.65 -3.84
C ASN A 45 -10.96 -17.38 -4.02
N LEU A 46 -11.50 -16.20 -3.75
CA LEU A 46 -10.71 -14.96 -3.80
C LEU A 46 -9.85 -14.82 -2.55
N LYS A 47 -8.59 -14.50 -2.73
CA LYS A 47 -7.62 -14.28 -1.64
C LYS A 47 -7.32 -12.80 -1.44
N LEU A 48 -7.01 -12.45 -0.21
CA LEU A 48 -6.52 -11.12 0.16
C LEU A 48 -5.02 -11.18 0.38
N ARG A 49 -4.26 -10.37 -0.36
CA ARG A 49 -2.83 -10.12 -0.16
C ARG A 49 -2.56 -8.61 -0.12
N PRO A 50 -2.77 -7.94 1.02
CA PRO A 50 -2.69 -6.49 1.10
C PRO A 50 -1.33 -5.93 0.68
N HIS A 51 -1.32 -4.74 0.08
CA HIS A 51 -0.08 -4.10 -0.32
C HIS A 51 0.53 -3.28 0.83
N ALA A 52 1.59 -3.80 1.44
CA ALA A 52 2.24 -3.20 2.60
C ALA A 52 3.04 -1.92 2.29
N LYS A 53 3.17 -1.50 1.01
CA LYS A 53 3.80 -0.22 0.64
C LYS A 53 3.10 0.99 1.27
N SER A 54 1.81 0.86 1.59
CA SER A 54 1.04 1.94 2.21
C SER A 54 1.48 2.24 3.64
N HIS A 55 1.96 1.22 4.38
CA HIS A 55 2.31 1.38 5.79
C HIS A 55 3.77 1.02 6.11
N LYS A 56 4.43 0.17 5.33
CA LYS A 56 5.83 -0.25 5.51
C LYS A 56 6.19 -0.74 6.93
N CYS A 57 5.19 -1.19 7.67
CA CYS A 57 5.25 -1.58 9.07
C CYS A 57 4.97 -3.08 9.22
N PRO A 58 5.95 -3.90 9.66
CA PRO A 58 5.77 -5.35 9.82
C PRO A 58 4.69 -5.73 10.84
N THR A 59 4.52 -4.93 11.89
CA THR A 59 3.49 -5.20 12.89
C THR A 59 2.09 -5.12 12.27
N LEU A 60 1.83 -4.08 11.46
CA LEU A 60 0.55 -3.96 10.77
C LEU A 60 0.37 -5.07 9.72
N ALA A 61 1.44 -5.45 9.00
CA ALA A 61 1.40 -6.58 8.08
C ALA A 61 0.99 -7.89 8.77
N ARG A 62 1.53 -8.18 9.96
CA ARG A 62 1.10 -9.36 10.74
C ARG A 62 -0.34 -9.27 11.22
N LEU A 63 -0.82 -8.07 11.57
CA LEU A 63 -2.25 -7.88 11.90
C LEU A 63 -3.13 -8.20 10.69
N GLN A 64 -2.75 -7.77 9.48
CA GLN A 64 -3.48 -8.13 8.26
C GLN A 64 -3.49 -9.64 8.03
N VAL A 65 -2.37 -10.32 8.22
CA VAL A 65 -2.29 -11.80 8.12
C VAL A 65 -3.16 -12.47 9.19
N SER A 66 -3.17 -11.99 10.42
CA SER A 66 -4.04 -12.53 11.50
C SER A 66 -5.54 -12.31 11.22
N HIS A 67 -5.90 -11.37 10.34
CA HIS A 67 -7.26 -11.14 9.86
C HIS A 67 -7.55 -11.83 8.52
N GLY A 68 -6.77 -12.84 8.12
CA GLY A 68 -7.08 -13.71 6.98
C GLY A 68 -6.35 -13.39 5.69
N ALA A 69 -5.44 -12.42 5.65
CA ALA A 69 -4.58 -12.23 4.48
C ALA A 69 -3.61 -13.41 4.33
N VAL A 70 -3.38 -13.86 3.09
CA VAL A 70 -2.50 -15.00 2.79
C VAL A 70 -1.01 -14.65 2.88
N GLY A 71 -0.68 -13.39 3.00
CA GLY A 71 0.63 -12.78 3.04
C GLY A 71 0.51 -11.31 2.68
N VAL A 72 1.58 -10.66 2.26
CA VAL A 72 1.55 -9.24 1.83
C VAL A 72 2.26 -9.03 0.50
N CYS A 73 1.85 -8.00 -0.23
CA CYS A 73 2.61 -7.44 -1.34
C CYS A 73 3.54 -6.33 -0.84
N VAL A 74 4.68 -6.20 -1.49
CA VAL A 74 5.63 -5.11 -1.28
C VAL A 74 6.15 -4.59 -2.61
N GLN A 75 6.60 -3.34 -2.65
CA GLN A 75 7.10 -2.73 -3.89
C GLN A 75 8.61 -2.78 -4.01
N LYS A 76 9.34 -2.68 -2.90
CA LYS A 76 10.78 -2.60 -2.86
C LYS A 76 11.40 -3.74 -2.05
N LEU A 77 12.64 -4.11 -2.40
CA LEU A 77 13.36 -5.17 -1.69
C LEU A 77 13.53 -4.86 -0.19
N THR A 78 13.82 -3.60 0.17
CA THR A 78 13.93 -3.19 1.57
C THR A 78 12.62 -3.33 2.34
N GLU A 79 11.49 -3.16 1.66
CA GLU A 79 10.18 -3.48 2.25
C GLU A 79 10.05 -4.99 2.48
N ALA A 80 10.44 -5.82 1.50
CA ALA A 80 10.44 -7.29 1.66
C ALA A 80 11.31 -7.72 2.85
N GLU A 81 12.53 -7.16 2.96
CA GLU A 81 13.43 -7.42 4.09
C GLU A 81 12.78 -7.04 5.43
N ALA A 82 12.18 -5.85 5.50
CA ALA A 82 11.48 -5.41 6.71
C ALA A 82 10.36 -6.37 7.09
N MET A 83 9.51 -6.79 6.13
CA MET A 83 8.39 -7.70 6.39
C MET A 83 8.87 -9.08 6.84
N VAL A 84 9.83 -9.69 6.12
CA VAL A 84 10.36 -11.02 6.46
C VAL A 84 11.06 -11.01 7.82
N HIS A 85 11.94 -10.04 8.09
CA HIS A 85 12.60 -9.91 9.40
C HIS A 85 11.61 -9.58 10.51
N GLY A 86 10.50 -8.94 10.18
CA GLY A 86 9.40 -8.69 11.11
C GLY A 86 8.44 -9.87 11.30
N GLY A 87 8.71 -11.03 10.70
CA GLY A 87 7.96 -12.27 10.92
C GLY A 87 6.81 -12.52 9.95
N VAL A 88 6.74 -11.83 8.80
CA VAL A 88 5.81 -12.16 7.73
C VAL A 88 6.38 -13.32 6.92
N SER A 89 5.61 -14.41 6.79
CA SER A 89 6.08 -15.67 6.21
C SER A 89 5.82 -15.81 4.70
N ASP A 90 5.03 -14.94 4.09
CA ASP A 90 4.71 -14.97 2.66
C ASP A 90 4.69 -13.54 2.09
N VAL A 91 5.60 -13.26 1.16
CA VAL A 91 5.80 -11.93 0.58
C VAL A 91 5.87 -12.01 -0.94
N LEU A 92 5.04 -11.21 -1.61
CA LEU A 92 5.10 -11.00 -3.06
C LEU A 92 5.72 -9.62 -3.36
N VAL A 93 6.85 -9.60 -4.05
CA VAL A 93 7.48 -8.37 -4.55
C VAL A 93 6.85 -8.01 -5.89
N THR A 94 6.05 -6.95 -5.94
CA THR A 94 5.31 -6.50 -7.14
C THR A 94 6.11 -5.47 -7.95
N ASN A 95 7.39 -5.74 -8.12
CA ASN A 95 8.32 -4.91 -8.89
C ASN A 95 9.49 -5.75 -9.38
N GLU A 96 10.09 -5.37 -10.49
CA GLU A 96 11.25 -6.05 -11.09
C GLU A 96 12.52 -5.76 -10.30
N ILE A 97 13.22 -6.80 -9.91
CA ILE A 97 14.52 -6.71 -9.25
C ILE A 97 15.59 -7.22 -10.23
N VAL A 98 16.45 -6.31 -10.71
CA VAL A 98 17.36 -6.59 -11.81
C VAL A 98 18.86 -6.49 -11.46
N THR A 99 19.22 -5.86 -10.34
CA THR A 99 20.64 -5.72 -9.99
C THR A 99 21.16 -6.92 -9.22
N ARG A 100 22.39 -7.37 -9.51
CA ARG A 100 23.01 -8.54 -8.87
C ARG A 100 23.01 -8.47 -7.34
N SER A 101 23.25 -7.28 -6.77
CA SER A 101 23.25 -7.10 -5.31
C SER A 101 21.84 -7.32 -4.71
N LYS A 102 20.80 -6.76 -5.36
CA LYS A 102 19.42 -6.95 -4.92
C LYS A 102 18.95 -8.38 -5.14
N LEU A 103 19.33 -9.04 -6.23
CA LEU A 103 19.01 -10.45 -6.45
C LEU A 103 19.56 -11.34 -5.33
N ARG A 104 20.82 -11.13 -4.89
CA ARG A 104 21.40 -11.87 -3.77
C ARG A 104 20.61 -11.66 -2.46
N ARG A 105 20.23 -10.41 -2.17
CA ARG A 105 19.43 -10.08 -0.98
C ARG A 105 18.05 -10.72 -1.04
N LEU A 106 17.38 -10.68 -2.21
CA LEU A 106 16.10 -11.34 -2.43
C LEU A 106 16.20 -12.85 -2.15
N MET A 107 17.22 -13.53 -2.71
CA MET A 107 17.43 -14.96 -2.51
C MET A 107 17.74 -15.30 -1.05
N SER A 108 18.37 -14.38 -0.31
CA SER A 108 18.59 -14.58 1.14
C SER A 108 17.27 -14.63 1.90
N LEU A 109 16.27 -13.83 1.52
CA LEU A 109 14.95 -13.85 2.16
C LEU A 109 14.20 -15.16 1.93
N ALA A 110 14.38 -15.78 0.76
CA ALA A 110 13.75 -17.06 0.42
C ALA A 110 14.20 -18.26 1.29
N ARG A 111 15.19 -18.07 2.16
CA ARG A 111 15.57 -19.05 3.20
C ARG A 111 14.69 -18.96 4.45
N HIS A 112 13.97 -17.86 4.63
CA HIS A 112 13.24 -17.55 5.86
C HIS A 112 11.74 -17.38 5.64
N ALA A 113 11.31 -17.19 4.39
CA ALA A 113 9.92 -16.96 4.02
C ALA A 113 9.64 -17.50 2.62
N THR A 114 8.36 -17.69 2.30
CA THR A 114 7.90 -17.84 0.92
C THR A 114 8.03 -16.51 0.22
N VAL A 115 8.87 -16.46 -0.81
CA VAL A 115 9.13 -15.25 -1.59
C VAL A 115 8.69 -15.47 -3.03
N SER A 116 7.88 -14.56 -3.52
CA SER A 116 7.52 -14.48 -4.94
C SER A 116 7.84 -13.10 -5.48
N ILE A 117 8.05 -13.01 -6.79
CA ILE A 117 8.41 -11.76 -7.48
C ILE A 117 7.74 -11.71 -8.84
N VAL A 118 7.49 -10.51 -9.35
CA VAL A 118 7.06 -10.30 -10.73
C VAL A 118 8.26 -10.16 -11.67
N ALA A 119 8.07 -10.53 -12.93
CA ALA A 119 9.06 -10.33 -14.01
C ALA A 119 8.35 -10.09 -15.35
N ASP A 120 8.94 -9.21 -16.17
CA ASP A 120 8.48 -8.86 -17.52
C ASP A 120 9.57 -9.03 -18.59
N SER A 121 10.72 -9.61 -18.23
CA SER A 121 11.87 -9.75 -19.11
C SER A 121 12.47 -11.15 -19.05
N LEU A 122 12.72 -11.75 -20.23
CA LEU A 122 13.40 -13.04 -20.34
C LEU A 122 14.78 -13.04 -19.69
N GLN A 123 15.51 -11.93 -19.79
CA GLN A 123 16.82 -11.81 -19.16
C GLN A 123 16.70 -11.79 -17.63
N ASN A 124 15.74 -11.03 -17.09
CA ASN A 124 15.51 -10.98 -15.64
C ASN A 124 15.11 -12.35 -15.08
N VAL A 125 14.27 -13.11 -15.81
CA VAL A 125 13.91 -14.48 -15.43
C VAL A 125 15.13 -15.40 -15.35
N ARG A 126 16.07 -15.31 -16.32
CA ARG A 126 17.34 -16.08 -16.28
C ARG A 126 18.22 -15.67 -15.10
N ASP A 127 18.32 -14.36 -14.83
CA ASP A 127 19.12 -13.82 -13.73
C ASP A 127 18.53 -14.26 -12.36
N LEU A 128 17.20 -14.29 -12.22
CA LEU A 128 16.51 -14.83 -11.05
C LEU A 128 16.82 -16.31 -10.82
N SER A 129 16.73 -17.14 -11.87
CA SER A 129 17.05 -18.57 -11.79
C SER A 129 18.50 -18.81 -11.38
N GLU A 130 19.45 -18.10 -12.01
CA GLU A 130 20.88 -18.25 -11.69
C GLU A 130 21.17 -17.81 -10.24
N ALA A 131 20.60 -16.70 -9.78
CA ALA A 131 20.76 -16.24 -8.40
C ALA A 131 20.15 -17.24 -7.40
N ALA A 132 18.97 -17.78 -7.69
CA ALA A 132 18.32 -18.80 -6.86
C ALA A 132 19.14 -20.09 -6.80
N ARG A 133 19.67 -20.54 -7.93
CA ARG A 133 20.56 -21.71 -8.03
C ARG A 133 21.84 -21.51 -7.20
N GLN A 134 22.50 -20.35 -7.32
CA GLN A 134 23.72 -20.04 -6.56
C GLN A 134 23.50 -20.05 -5.05
N MET A 135 22.31 -19.64 -4.60
CA MET A 135 21.95 -19.57 -3.17
C MET A 135 21.28 -20.85 -2.66
N GLY A 136 20.99 -21.82 -3.54
CA GLY A 136 20.33 -23.07 -3.20
C GLY A 136 18.91 -22.87 -2.65
N VAL A 137 18.19 -21.89 -3.20
CA VAL A 137 16.80 -21.56 -2.80
C VAL A 137 15.85 -21.71 -3.98
N HIS A 138 14.55 -21.65 -3.70
CA HIS A 138 13.48 -21.71 -4.70
C HIS A 138 12.54 -20.52 -4.51
N ILE A 139 12.10 -19.86 -5.60
CA ILE A 139 11.20 -18.71 -5.55
C ILE A 139 10.03 -18.86 -6.52
N GLY A 140 8.91 -18.22 -6.17
CA GLY A 140 7.79 -18.04 -7.08
C GLY A 140 8.01 -16.87 -8.04
N VAL A 141 7.60 -17.00 -9.30
CA VAL A 141 7.65 -15.91 -10.27
C VAL A 141 6.27 -15.77 -10.93
N LEU A 142 5.77 -14.54 -10.98
CA LEU A 142 4.59 -14.16 -11.74
C LEU A 142 5.02 -13.33 -12.95
N VAL A 143 4.32 -13.48 -14.06
CA VAL A 143 4.50 -12.58 -15.19
C VAL A 143 3.76 -11.28 -14.91
N ASP A 144 4.45 -10.14 -15.00
CA ASP A 144 3.83 -8.82 -14.95
C ASP A 144 3.20 -8.49 -16.30
N VAL A 145 1.91 -8.14 -16.31
CA VAL A 145 1.12 -7.90 -17.51
C VAL A 145 0.66 -6.45 -17.56
N ASN A 146 0.94 -5.78 -18.64
CA ASN A 146 0.42 -4.45 -18.90
C ASN A 146 -1.07 -4.48 -19.22
N VAL A 147 -1.89 -4.24 -18.22
CA VAL A 147 -3.36 -4.18 -18.36
C VAL A 147 -3.89 -2.76 -18.61
N GLY A 148 -3.01 -1.84 -19.03
CA GLY A 148 -3.40 -0.49 -19.44
C GLY A 148 -2.63 0.64 -18.75
N MET A 149 -1.80 0.35 -17.76
CA MET A 149 -0.89 1.31 -17.16
C MET A 149 0.49 1.21 -17.84
N PRO A 150 0.94 2.22 -18.61
CA PRO A 150 2.21 2.16 -19.34
C PRO A 150 3.39 2.36 -18.37
N ARG A 151 3.70 1.35 -17.55
CA ARG A 151 4.78 1.37 -16.56
C ARG A 151 5.72 0.18 -16.77
N CYS A 152 5.36 -0.99 -16.29
CA CYS A 152 6.02 -2.28 -16.46
C CYS A 152 5.02 -3.29 -17.04
N GLY A 153 5.51 -4.48 -17.33
CA GLY A 153 4.69 -5.58 -17.80
C GLY A 153 4.68 -5.75 -19.32
N VAL A 154 4.57 -7.01 -19.74
CA VAL A 154 4.43 -7.39 -21.15
C VAL A 154 2.99 -7.25 -21.64
N LEU A 155 2.81 -7.19 -22.95
CA LEU A 155 1.47 -7.17 -23.54
C LEU A 155 0.76 -8.53 -23.32
N PRO A 156 -0.57 -8.52 -23.07
CA PRO A 156 -1.33 -9.77 -22.94
C PRO A 156 -1.31 -10.57 -24.26
N GLY A 157 -0.90 -11.84 -24.19
CA GLY A 157 -0.84 -12.72 -25.35
C GLY A 157 0.48 -13.52 -25.43
N PRO A 158 1.12 -13.58 -26.61
CA PRO A 158 2.30 -14.45 -26.85
C PRO A 158 3.49 -14.19 -25.91
N GLU A 159 3.75 -12.94 -25.53
CA GLU A 159 4.85 -12.59 -24.63
C GLU A 159 4.65 -13.18 -23.23
N VAL A 160 3.41 -13.25 -22.76
CA VAL A 160 3.04 -13.89 -21.48
C VAL A 160 3.38 -15.39 -21.54
N VAL A 161 3.03 -16.06 -22.65
CA VAL A 161 3.31 -17.48 -22.86
C VAL A 161 4.82 -17.75 -22.91
N GLU A 162 5.56 -16.91 -23.59
CA GLU A 162 7.03 -17.03 -23.69
C GLU A 162 7.68 -16.95 -22.31
N LEU A 163 7.33 -15.94 -21.51
CA LEU A 163 7.86 -15.77 -20.15
C LEU A 163 7.47 -16.94 -19.23
N ALA A 164 6.20 -17.33 -19.22
CA ALA A 164 5.70 -18.44 -18.39
C ALA A 164 6.40 -19.77 -18.76
N SER A 165 6.60 -20.01 -20.07
CA SER A 165 7.32 -21.18 -20.57
C SER A 165 8.77 -21.19 -20.12
N LEU A 166 9.44 -20.03 -20.20
CA LEU A 166 10.82 -19.89 -19.74
C LEU A 166 10.92 -20.13 -18.22
N ILE A 167 10.03 -19.54 -17.41
CA ILE A 167 10.02 -19.75 -15.97
C ILE A 167 9.89 -21.23 -15.64
N ASN A 168 8.96 -21.94 -16.31
CA ASN A 168 8.74 -23.37 -16.10
C ASN A 168 9.91 -24.26 -16.54
N SER A 169 10.72 -23.78 -17.48
CA SER A 169 11.88 -24.53 -17.99
C SER A 169 13.15 -24.37 -17.16
N LEU A 170 13.22 -23.34 -16.31
CA LEU A 170 14.42 -22.99 -15.56
C LEU A 170 14.39 -23.58 -14.14
N PRO A 171 15.56 -24.01 -13.63
CA PRO A 171 15.65 -24.56 -12.27
C PRO A 171 15.42 -23.47 -11.21
N ASN A 172 14.98 -23.90 -10.03
CA ASN A 172 14.82 -23.03 -8.85
C ASN A 172 13.74 -21.94 -8.97
N LEU A 173 12.93 -21.97 -10.03
CA LEU A 173 11.77 -21.13 -10.21
C LEU A 173 10.49 -21.95 -10.26
N THR A 174 9.39 -21.35 -9.83
CA THR A 174 8.03 -21.86 -10.06
C THR A 174 7.16 -20.75 -10.66
N PHE A 175 6.58 -20.98 -11.81
CA PHE A 175 5.56 -20.09 -12.34
C PHE A 175 4.33 -20.11 -11.43
N LYS A 176 3.92 -18.97 -10.91
CA LYS A 176 2.79 -18.83 -9.98
C LYS A 176 1.55 -18.27 -10.66
N GLY A 177 1.70 -17.46 -11.70
CA GLY A 177 0.58 -16.84 -12.36
C GLY A 177 0.90 -15.45 -12.92
N LEU A 178 -0.12 -14.59 -12.95
CA LEU A 178 -0.08 -13.26 -13.55
C LEU A 178 -0.23 -12.18 -12.48
N HIS A 179 0.51 -11.10 -12.63
CA HIS A 179 0.29 -9.85 -11.92
C HIS A 179 -0.31 -8.83 -12.89
N CYS A 180 -1.51 -8.33 -12.58
CA CYS A 180 -2.33 -7.50 -13.46
C CYS A 180 -2.82 -6.26 -12.71
N TYR A 181 -1.97 -5.25 -12.50
CA TYR A 181 -2.30 -4.08 -11.70
C TYR A 181 -2.50 -2.83 -12.54
N GLN A 182 -3.64 -2.15 -12.34
CA GLN A 182 -3.95 -0.85 -12.97
C GLN A 182 -4.10 0.24 -11.91
N GLY A 183 -3.04 1.03 -11.74
CA GLY A 183 -2.98 2.05 -10.69
C GLY A 183 -3.79 3.31 -10.99
N ALA A 184 -3.90 3.72 -12.26
CA ALA A 184 -4.60 4.94 -12.64
C ALA A 184 -6.11 4.87 -12.33
N ASN A 185 -6.70 3.67 -12.37
CA ASN A 185 -8.13 3.48 -12.12
C ASN A 185 -8.52 3.73 -10.66
N GLN A 186 -7.56 3.66 -9.72
CA GLN A 186 -7.81 3.82 -8.28
C GLN A 186 -8.39 5.20 -7.94
N HIS A 187 -8.12 6.21 -8.75
CA HIS A 187 -8.43 7.62 -8.50
C HIS A 187 -9.53 8.18 -9.42
N ILE A 188 -10.20 7.34 -10.20
CA ILE A 188 -11.37 7.72 -11.00
C ILE A 188 -12.54 7.95 -10.04
N ARG A 189 -13.06 9.19 -10.00
CA ARG A 189 -14.00 9.63 -8.97
C ARG A 189 -15.36 8.96 -9.08
N LYS A 190 -15.97 8.93 -10.28
CA LYS A 190 -17.28 8.33 -10.47
C LYS A 190 -17.21 6.81 -10.53
N ALA A 191 -18.09 6.14 -9.78
CA ALA A 191 -18.12 4.68 -9.69
C ALA A 191 -18.28 4.01 -11.07
N GLU A 192 -19.20 4.51 -11.91
CA GLU A 192 -19.45 3.97 -13.25
C GLU A 192 -18.22 4.07 -14.17
N GLU A 193 -17.56 5.25 -14.19
CA GLU A 193 -16.33 5.45 -14.99
C GLU A 193 -15.20 4.55 -14.48
N ARG A 194 -15.06 4.40 -13.16
CA ARG A 194 -14.07 3.53 -12.52
C ARG A 194 -14.33 2.06 -12.83
N ALA A 195 -15.59 1.63 -12.79
CA ALA A 195 -16.00 0.27 -13.17
C ALA A 195 -15.67 -0.02 -14.63
N GLY A 196 -16.03 0.89 -15.56
CA GLY A 196 -15.74 0.74 -16.98
C GLY A 196 -14.23 0.63 -17.28
N ALA A 197 -13.43 1.54 -16.71
CA ALA A 197 -11.98 1.49 -16.86
C ALA A 197 -11.35 0.22 -16.25
N THR A 198 -11.92 -0.29 -15.17
CA THR A 198 -11.44 -1.55 -14.56
C THR A 198 -11.84 -2.74 -15.39
N ALA A 199 -13.03 -2.74 -16.03
CA ALA A 199 -13.46 -3.81 -16.94
C ALA A 199 -12.48 -3.96 -18.12
N GLU A 200 -11.96 -2.86 -18.68
CA GLU A 200 -10.93 -2.92 -19.73
C GLU A 200 -9.62 -3.61 -19.24
N ALA A 201 -9.21 -3.34 -17.99
CA ALA A 201 -8.04 -4.00 -17.41
C ALA A 201 -8.31 -5.51 -17.16
N VAL A 202 -9.52 -5.86 -16.72
CA VAL A 202 -9.95 -7.25 -16.54
C VAL A 202 -9.96 -8.00 -17.87
N GLU A 203 -10.43 -7.39 -18.97
CA GLU A 203 -10.42 -8.00 -20.31
C GLU A 203 -8.99 -8.32 -20.77
N LYS A 204 -8.04 -7.44 -20.51
CA LYS A 204 -6.62 -7.68 -20.83
C LYS A 204 -6.02 -8.80 -19.96
N ALA A 205 -6.38 -8.87 -18.68
CA ALA A 205 -5.98 -9.96 -17.81
C ALA A 205 -6.58 -11.30 -18.29
N ALA A 206 -7.86 -11.32 -18.70
CA ALA A 206 -8.52 -12.49 -19.28
C ALA A 206 -7.86 -12.93 -20.59
N THR A 207 -7.42 -11.98 -21.43
CA THR A 207 -6.68 -12.27 -22.66
C THR A 207 -5.35 -12.96 -22.37
N ALA A 208 -4.61 -12.48 -21.35
CA ALA A 208 -3.36 -13.11 -20.92
C ALA A 208 -3.60 -14.52 -20.35
N LEU A 209 -4.63 -14.70 -19.53
CA LEU A 209 -5.01 -15.99 -18.97
C LEU A 209 -5.39 -16.98 -20.08
N LYS A 210 -6.20 -16.55 -21.04
CA LYS A 210 -6.61 -17.36 -22.20
C LYS A 210 -5.42 -17.83 -23.03
N ALA A 211 -4.42 -16.96 -23.25
CA ALA A 211 -3.20 -17.33 -23.97
C ALA A 211 -2.41 -18.44 -23.25
N LEU A 212 -2.35 -18.42 -21.92
CA LEU A 212 -1.75 -19.50 -21.12
C LEU A 212 -2.55 -20.80 -21.21
N GLU A 213 -3.90 -20.73 -21.13
CA GLU A 213 -4.76 -21.91 -21.30
C GLU A 213 -4.57 -22.57 -22.65
N ASP A 214 -4.55 -21.78 -23.74
CA ASP A 214 -4.34 -22.27 -25.11
C ASP A 214 -2.97 -22.94 -25.27
N ALA A 215 -1.95 -22.42 -24.54
CA ALA A 215 -0.63 -23.01 -24.47
C ALA A 215 -0.53 -24.18 -23.47
N LYS A 216 -1.62 -24.55 -22.78
CA LYS A 216 -1.69 -25.59 -21.73
C LYS A 216 -0.76 -25.32 -20.53
N ILE A 217 -0.54 -24.06 -20.22
CA ILE A 217 0.22 -23.62 -19.05
C ILE A 217 -0.77 -23.30 -17.93
N LYS A 218 -0.67 -24.03 -16.82
CA LYS A 218 -1.52 -23.81 -15.66
C LYS A 218 -1.18 -22.48 -15.00
N CYS A 219 -2.19 -21.65 -14.71
CA CYS A 219 -2.09 -20.41 -14.00
C CYS A 219 -2.88 -20.49 -12.70
N ASP A 220 -2.20 -20.49 -11.55
CA ASP A 220 -2.85 -20.61 -10.23
C ASP A 220 -3.33 -19.27 -9.68
N TYR A 221 -2.69 -18.17 -10.07
CA TYR A 221 -2.97 -16.85 -9.57
C TYR A 221 -3.12 -15.83 -10.69
N VAL A 222 -4.18 -15.02 -10.61
CA VAL A 222 -4.26 -13.72 -11.28
C VAL A 222 -4.48 -12.71 -10.18
N THR A 223 -3.50 -11.85 -9.94
CA THR A 223 -3.45 -10.95 -8.79
C THR A 223 -3.31 -9.49 -9.20
N GLY A 224 -4.00 -8.59 -8.52
CA GLY A 224 -4.02 -7.15 -8.83
C GLY A 224 -5.09 -6.42 -8.02
N GLY A 225 -5.58 -5.31 -8.57
CA GLY A 225 -6.56 -4.49 -7.90
C GLY A 225 -5.99 -3.69 -6.71
N GLY A 226 -6.64 -2.61 -6.37
CA GLY A 226 -6.26 -1.75 -5.26
C GLY A 226 -7.48 -1.30 -4.47
N THR A 227 -7.30 -0.42 -3.49
CA THR A 227 -8.38 0.02 -2.59
C THR A 227 -9.58 0.62 -3.33
N GLY A 228 -9.34 1.32 -4.46
CA GLY A 228 -10.41 1.96 -5.23
C GLY A 228 -11.17 1.02 -6.18
N THR A 229 -10.62 -0.15 -6.52
CA THR A 229 -11.15 -1.00 -7.60
C THR A 229 -11.37 -2.45 -7.21
N TYR A 230 -10.80 -2.94 -6.12
CA TYR A 230 -10.75 -4.36 -5.75
C TYR A 230 -12.08 -5.11 -5.88
N MET A 231 -13.23 -4.44 -5.69
CA MET A 231 -14.55 -5.07 -5.84
C MET A 231 -14.86 -5.43 -7.29
N TYR A 232 -14.38 -4.65 -8.25
CA TYR A 232 -14.59 -4.91 -9.68
C TYR A 232 -13.72 -6.08 -10.15
N GLU A 233 -12.44 -6.13 -9.73
CA GLU A 233 -11.59 -7.29 -9.98
C GLU A 233 -12.14 -8.54 -9.31
N ALA A 234 -12.59 -8.43 -8.06
CA ALA A 234 -13.18 -9.52 -7.30
C ALA A 234 -14.42 -10.14 -7.95
N SER A 235 -15.27 -9.30 -8.57
CA SER A 235 -16.50 -9.75 -9.25
C SER A 235 -16.28 -10.28 -10.66
N SER A 236 -15.07 -10.18 -11.21
CA SER A 236 -14.77 -10.52 -12.61
C SER A 236 -14.61 -12.01 -12.89
N GLU A 237 -14.48 -12.84 -11.85
CA GLU A 237 -14.12 -14.28 -11.95
C GLU A 237 -12.76 -14.56 -12.63
N VAL A 238 -12.04 -13.53 -13.06
CA VAL A 238 -10.68 -13.61 -13.63
C VAL A 238 -9.62 -13.54 -12.55
N PHE A 239 -9.81 -12.63 -11.59
CA PHE A 239 -8.86 -12.44 -10.48
C PHE A 239 -9.11 -13.47 -9.36
N THR A 240 -8.03 -14.06 -8.86
CA THR A 240 -8.06 -15.02 -7.75
C THR A 240 -7.45 -14.43 -6.47
N GLU A 241 -6.84 -13.24 -6.56
CA GLU A 241 -6.24 -12.54 -5.44
C GLU A 241 -6.32 -11.02 -5.67
N VAL A 242 -6.61 -10.25 -4.61
CA VAL A 242 -6.64 -8.77 -4.64
C VAL A 242 -5.63 -8.17 -3.69
N GLN A 243 -5.09 -6.98 -4.07
CA GLN A 243 -3.95 -6.33 -3.42
C GLN A 243 -4.27 -4.93 -2.82
N PRO A 244 -5.43 -4.67 -2.21
CA PRO A 244 -5.72 -3.37 -1.63
C PRO A 244 -4.70 -3.03 -0.54
N GLY A 245 -4.19 -1.79 -0.51
CA GLY A 245 -3.21 -1.34 0.48
C GLY A 245 -3.76 -0.28 1.42
N SER A 246 -4.25 0.82 0.86
CA SER A 246 -4.64 2.02 1.60
C SER A 246 -5.91 1.88 2.43
N PHE A 247 -6.69 0.79 2.26
CA PHE A 247 -7.94 0.55 3.00
C PHE A 247 -7.76 0.57 4.53
N VAL A 248 -6.58 0.18 5.03
CA VAL A 248 -6.30 0.18 6.48
C VAL A 248 -6.28 1.58 7.05
N PHE A 249 -5.93 2.58 6.25
CA PHE A 249 -5.71 3.96 6.65
C PHE A 249 -6.75 4.94 6.10
N MET A 250 -7.11 4.77 4.82
CA MET A 250 -7.73 5.75 3.97
C MET A 250 -6.91 7.06 3.93
N ASP A 251 -7.28 7.96 3.05
CA ASP A 251 -6.73 9.31 2.94
C ASP A 251 -7.73 10.23 2.22
N ALA A 252 -7.39 11.52 2.11
CA ALA A 252 -8.26 12.49 1.50
C ALA A 252 -8.47 12.22 -0.01
N ASP A 253 -7.53 11.56 -0.69
CA ASP A 253 -7.67 11.26 -2.10
C ASP A 253 -8.67 10.13 -2.35
N TYR A 254 -8.57 9.02 -1.63
CA TYR A 254 -9.58 7.95 -1.69
C TYR A 254 -10.96 8.40 -1.20
N GLY A 255 -10.99 9.27 -0.18
CA GLY A 255 -12.24 9.86 0.33
C GLY A 255 -13.02 10.71 -0.68
N ARG A 256 -12.39 11.14 -1.79
CA ARG A 256 -13.05 11.85 -2.89
C ARG A 256 -13.72 10.92 -3.90
N ASN A 257 -13.50 9.62 -3.85
CA ASN A 257 -14.17 8.67 -4.74
C ASN A 257 -15.63 8.53 -4.33
N PHE A 258 -16.51 8.40 -5.32
CA PHE A 258 -17.93 8.14 -5.10
C PHE A 258 -18.22 6.64 -5.21
N GLY A 259 -19.14 6.17 -4.35
CA GLY A 259 -19.75 4.86 -4.45
C GLY A 259 -20.82 4.79 -5.56
N GLU A 260 -21.41 3.61 -5.75
CA GLU A 260 -22.52 3.40 -6.70
C GLU A 260 -23.78 4.18 -6.30
N ASP A 261 -23.92 4.50 -5.03
CA ASP A 261 -24.99 5.34 -4.47
C ASP A 261 -24.79 6.84 -4.72
N GLY A 262 -23.70 7.23 -5.38
CA GLY A 262 -23.34 8.62 -5.64
C GLY A 262 -22.87 9.40 -4.42
N GLN A 263 -22.64 8.72 -3.27
CA GLN A 263 -22.06 9.33 -2.08
C GLN A 263 -20.54 9.06 -2.04
N PRO A 264 -19.75 9.86 -1.32
CA PRO A 264 -18.36 9.54 -1.04
C PRO A 264 -18.22 8.13 -0.46
N VAL A 265 -17.18 7.40 -0.87
CA VAL A 265 -16.95 6.04 -0.34
C VAL A 265 -16.78 6.10 1.18
N HIS A 266 -17.51 5.22 1.87
CA HIS A 266 -17.56 5.19 3.34
C HIS A 266 -17.38 3.77 3.91
N GLN A 267 -16.98 2.81 3.06
CA GLN A 267 -16.81 1.42 3.48
C GLN A 267 -15.68 1.24 4.49
N PHE A 268 -14.63 2.06 4.37
CA PHE A 268 -13.49 2.08 5.29
C PHE A 268 -13.39 3.43 5.98
N HIS A 269 -13.00 3.38 7.25
CA HIS A 269 -12.84 4.57 8.07
C HIS A 269 -11.48 5.23 7.85
N GLN A 270 -11.45 6.56 7.92
CA GLN A 270 -10.19 7.30 8.01
C GLN A 270 -9.54 7.00 9.37
N SER A 271 -8.42 6.28 9.37
CA SER A 271 -7.72 5.91 10.59
C SER A 271 -6.33 6.56 10.74
N LEU A 272 -5.75 7.11 9.67
CA LEU A 272 -4.44 7.74 9.67
C LEU A 272 -4.54 9.25 9.71
N TYR A 273 -3.76 9.87 10.59
CA TYR A 273 -3.69 11.33 10.73
C TYR A 273 -2.27 11.79 10.97
N VAL A 274 -1.96 13.01 10.57
CA VAL A 274 -0.78 13.73 11.07
C VAL A 274 -1.25 14.66 12.18
N LEU A 275 -0.72 14.45 13.38
CA LEU A 275 -0.90 15.37 14.52
C LEU A 275 0.08 16.52 14.38
N ALA A 276 -0.43 17.73 14.42
CA ALA A 276 0.35 18.96 14.37
C ALA A 276 0.00 19.86 15.55
N THR A 277 0.88 20.79 15.89
CA THR A 277 0.64 21.79 16.94
C THR A 277 0.59 23.21 16.35
N VAL A 278 -0.38 24.00 16.80
CA VAL A 278 -0.47 25.42 16.46
C VAL A 278 0.67 26.19 17.12
N GLN A 279 1.61 26.68 16.31
CA GLN A 279 2.76 27.44 16.78
C GLN A 279 2.53 28.95 16.85
N SER A 280 1.61 29.46 16.02
CA SER A 280 1.36 30.90 15.92
C SER A 280 -0.06 31.19 15.42
N VAL A 281 -0.64 32.30 15.91
CA VAL A 281 -1.92 32.85 15.45
C VAL A 281 -1.73 34.34 15.16
N PRO A 282 -1.00 34.69 14.07
CA PRO A 282 -0.71 36.08 13.75
C PRO A 282 -1.98 36.80 13.28
N GLU A 283 -2.11 38.06 13.68
CA GLU A 283 -3.21 38.97 13.24
C GLU A 283 -4.62 38.41 13.43
N ARG A 284 -4.76 37.28 14.14
CA ARG A 284 -6.03 36.53 14.35
C ARG A 284 -6.79 36.17 13.07
N ASN A 285 -6.10 36.11 11.93
CA ASN A 285 -6.69 35.79 10.62
C ASN A 285 -6.25 34.42 10.09
N ARG A 286 -5.26 33.77 10.71
CA ARG A 286 -4.75 32.43 10.39
C ARG A 286 -4.14 31.78 11.60
N ALA A 287 -4.09 30.45 11.61
CA ALA A 287 -3.26 29.66 12.52
C ALA A 287 -2.13 28.99 11.74
N VAL A 288 -0.97 28.88 12.34
CA VAL A 288 0.22 28.25 11.73
C VAL A 288 0.59 27.02 12.53
N VAL A 289 0.70 25.88 11.87
CA VAL A 289 1.05 24.58 12.47
C VAL A 289 2.45 24.12 12.02
N ASP A 290 3.06 23.24 12.81
CA ASP A 290 4.40 22.67 12.61
C ASP A 290 4.46 21.52 11.58
N ALA A 291 3.47 21.37 10.74
CA ALA A 291 3.40 20.35 9.71
C ALA A 291 3.37 20.99 8.31
N GLY A 292 4.51 21.01 7.62
CA GLY A 292 4.69 21.44 6.24
C GLY A 292 5.04 20.27 5.32
N LEU A 293 5.74 20.55 4.22
CA LEU A 293 6.12 19.56 3.19
C LEU A 293 6.95 18.39 3.72
N LYS A 294 7.75 18.62 4.78
CA LYS A 294 8.56 17.54 5.38
C LYS A 294 7.77 16.65 6.34
N ALA A 295 6.55 17.03 6.71
CA ALA A 295 5.67 16.24 7.55
C ALA A 295 4.50 15.61 6.79
N ILE A 296 4.09 16.17 5.63
CA ILE A 296 2.95 15.67 4.85
C ILE A 296 3.26 15.75 3.36
N SER A 297 3.06 14.65 2.65
CA SER A 297 3.11 14.65 1.19
C SER A 297 1.89 15.34 0.61
N MET A 298 2.11 16.11 -0.46
CA MET A 298 1.06 16.88 -1.14
C MET A 298 0.92 16.50 -2.63
N ASP A 299 1.42 15.33 -3.01
CA ASP A 299 1.37 14.81 -4.39
C ASP A 299 -0.05 14.60 -4.91
N SER A 300 -0.99 14.27 -4.00
CA SER A 300 -2.41 14.07 -4.30
C SER A 300 -3.33 15.15 -3.70
N GLY A 301 -2.75 16.30 -3.38
CA GLY A 301 -3.43 17.44 -2.80
C GLY A 301 -3.07 17.70 -1.34
N VAL A 302 -3.49 18.87 -0.85
CA VAL A 302 -3.26 19.30 0.53
C VAL A 302 -4.06 18.45 1.53
N PRO A 303 -3.62 18.34 2.79
CA PRO A 303 -4.38 17.64 3.83
C PRO A 303 -5.69 18.35 4.15
N LEU A 304 -6.64 17.57 4.70
CA LEU A 304 -7.88 18.11 5.27
C LEU A 304 -7.72 18.29 6.78
N VAL A 305 -8.28 19.37 7.31
CA VAL A 305 -8.33 19.62 8.76
C VAL A 305 -9.49 18.82 9.35
N TYR A 306 -9.20 17.99 10.35
CA TYR A 306 -10.21 17.14 10.98
C TYR A 306 -10.46 17.55 12.44
N PRO A 307 -11.72 17.64 12.90
CA PRO A 307 -12.96 17.44 12.11
C PRO A 307 -13.45 18.71 11.39
N ASP A 308 -12.69 19.80 11.40
CA ASP A 308 -13.11 21.16 11.00
C ASP A 308 -13.03 21.34 9.49
N SER A 309 -14.01 20.84 8.74
CA SER A 309 -14.05 20.88 7.27
C SER A 309 -14.10 22.31 6.67
N ASP A 310 -14.47 23.31 7.45
CA ASP A 310 -14.53 24.70 7.02
C ASP A 310 -13.15 25.40 7.07
N ILE A 311 -12.17 24.77 7.69
CA ILE A 311 -10.81 25.27 7.76
C ILE A 311 -9.98 24.68 6.63
N VAL A 312 -9.39 25.54 5.82
CA VAL A 312 -8.54 25.14 4.68
C VAL A 312 -7.08 25.16 5.10
N TYR A 313 -6.39 24.05 4.85
CA TYR A 313 -4.95 23.99 4.98
C TYR A 313 -4.26 24.53 3.72
N HIS A 314 -3.28 25.40 3.89
CA HIS A 314 -2.36 25.86 2.86
C HIS A 314 -0.93 25.50 3.23
N CYS A 315 -0.13 25.09 2.25
CA CYS A 315 1.29 24.85 2.46
C CYS A 315 2.03 26.17 2.77
N GLY A 316 2.62 26.26 3.94
CA GLY A 316 3.42 27.40 4.39
C GLY A 316 4.93 27.24 4.17
N GLY A 317 5.34 26.16 3.45
CA GLY A 317 6.73 25.80 3.18
C GLY A 317 7.11 24.45 3.75
N ASP A 318 8.40 24.23 3.97
CA ASP A 318 8.96 22.95 4.40
C ASP A 318 8.45 22.49 5.77
N GLU A 319 8.36 23.43 6.72
CA GLU A 319 8.12 23.14 8.14
C GLU A 319 6.75 23.65 8.64
N HIS A 320 5.99 24.39 7.83
CA HIS A 320 4.78 25.04 8.27
C HIS A 320 3.57 24.73 7.40
N GLY A 321 2.41 24.53 8.04
CA GLY A 321 1.09 24.62 7.45
C GLY A 321 0.36 25.86 7.92
N VAL A 322 -0.51 26.42 7.08
CA VAL A 322 -1.32 27.60 7.39
C VAL A 322 -2.80 27.24 7.30
N LEU A 323 -3.54 27.45 8.37
CA LEU A 323 -4.96 27.17 8.50
C LEU A 323 -5.77 28.46 8.34
N VAL A 324 -6.72 28.49 7.42
CA VAL A 324 -7.56 29.67 7.13
C VAL A 324 -9.03 29.23 6.94
N PRO A 325 -9.97 29.86 7.65
CA PRO A 325 -9.79 30.75 8.81
C PRO A 325 -9.12 30.01 9.97
N PRO A 326 -8.63 30.75 11.00
CA PRO A 326 -7.95 30.11 12.13
C PRO A 326 -8.91 29.33 13.06
N GLY A 327 -10.20 29.38 12.81
CA GLY A 327 -11.19 28.77 13.70
C GLY A 327 -11.10 29.32 15.13
N THR A 328 -11.20 28.43 16.12
CA THR A 328 -11.03 28.76 17.55
C THR A 328 -9.63 28.41 18.06
N TYR A 329 -8.71 27.99 17.18
CA TYR A 329 -7.38 27.53 17.57
C TYR A 329 -6.53 28.60 18.26
N LYS A 330 -5.78 28.15 19.26
CA LYS A 330 -4.82 28.94 20.05
C LYS A 330 -3.45 28.29 19.95
N ILE A 331 -2.42 29.05 20.30
CA ILE A 331 -1.05 28.53 20.40
C ILE A 331 -1.02 27.37 21.39
N GLY A 332 -0.45 26.24 20.97
CA GLY A 332 -0.37 25.00 21.73
C GLY A 332 -1.50 24.01 21.47
N ASP A 333 -2.57 24.40 20.78
CA ASP A 333 -3.64 23.47 20.41
C ASP A 333 -3.14 22.46 19.38
N GLN A 334 -3.62 21.21 19.51
CA GLN A 334 -3.34 20.14 18.56
C GLN A 334 -4.36 20.11 17.44
N VAL A 335 -3.88 19.84 16.24
CA VAL A 335 -4.67 19.75 15.01
C VAL A 335 -4.45 18.39 14.37
N TRP A 336 -5.52 17.73 13.97
CA TRP A 336 -5.48 16.48 13.24
C TRP A 336 -5.62 16.75 11.74
N LEU A 337 -4.68 16.27 10.96
CA LEU A 337 -4.65 16.48 9.51
C LEU A 337 -4.79 15.14 8.81
N ILE A 338 -5.81 14.99 7.95
CA ILE A 338 -5.96 13.84 7.06
C ILE A 338 -5.02 14.07 5.87
N PRO A 339 -3.99 13.24 5.65
CA PRO A 339 -3.08 13.43 4.52
C PRO A 339 -3.80 13.30 3.17
N GLY A 340 -3.34 14.05 2.18
CA GLY A 340 -3.81 13.92 0.81
C GLY A 340 -3.57 12.51 0.25
N HIS A 341 -2.42 11.91 0.59
CA HIS A 341 -2.02 10.56 0.20
C HIS A 341 -1.28 9.88 1.36
N CYS A 342 -1.75 8.70 1.77
CA CYS A 342 -1.18 7.99 2.92
C CYS A 342 0.23 7.46 2.63
N ASP A 343 0.48 6.79 1.51
CA ASP A 343 1.74 6.09 1.20
C ASP A 343 2.99 6.97 1.35
N PRO A 344 3.12 8.12 0.63
CA PRO A 344 4.30 8.96 0.74
C PRO A 344 4.37 9.70 2.08
N THR A 345 3.24 9.97 2.73
CA THR A 345 3.23 10.59 4.06
C THR A 345 3.80 9.64 5.11
N VAL A 346 3.36 8.37 5.13
CA VAL A 346 3.92 7.33 6.01
C VAL A 346 5.43 7.21 5.83
N ASN A 347 5.91 7.33 4.60
CA ASN A 347 7.34 7.21 4.27
C ASN A 347 8.22 8.30 4.91
N LEU A 348 7.65 9.41 5.41
CA LEU A 348 8.35 10.50 6.08
C LEU A 348 8.63 10.21 7.57
N TYR A 349 7.93 9.24 8.17
CA TYR A 349 7.95 8.99 9.61
C TYR A 349 8.69 7.71 9.99
N ASP A 350 9.23 7.68 11.21
CA ASP A 350 9.87 6.51 11.81
C ASP A 350 8.88 5.62 12.57
N TRP A 351 7.78 6.20 13.05
CA TRP A 351 6.82 5.56 13.94
C TRP A 351 5.37 5.80 13.51
N LEU A 352 4.56 4.76 13.62
CA LEU A 352 3.10 4.85 13.72
C LEU A 352 2.74 4.85 15.20
N VAL A 353 2.02 5.88 15.64
CA VAL A 353 1.54 6.01 17.02
C VAL A 353 0.08 5.61 17.07
N GLY A 354 -0.20 4.44 17.62
CA GLY A 354 -1.57 3.96 17.81
C GLY A 354 -2.23 4.59 19.03
N VAL A 355 -3.36 5.25 18.81
CA VAL A 355 -4.12 5.95 19.87
C VAL A 355 -5.52 5.38 20.02
N ARG A 356 -6.00 5.28 21.27
CA ARG A 356 -7.35 4.88 21.63
C ARG A 356 -7.79 5.63 22.89
N GLY A 357 -9.02 6.16 22.90
CA GLY A 357 -9.56 6.85 24.06
C GLY A 357 -8.71 8.01 24.57
N GLY A 358 -8.01 8.72 23.67
CA GLY A 358 -7.13 9.85 24.01
C GLY A 358 -5.78 9.47 24.63
N ARG A 359 -5.37 8.19 24.53
CA ARG A 359 -4.09 7.66 25.03
C ARG A 359 -3.33 6.88 23.98
N VAL A 360 -2.01 6.89 24.10
CA VAL A 360 -1.12 6.06 23.29
C VAL A 360 -1.17 4.61 23.79
N GLU A 361 -1.63 3.69 22.95
CA GLU A 361 -1.65 2.25 23.25
C GLU A 361 -0.56 1.47 22.49
N ALA A 362 -0.10 1.99 21.37
CA ALA A 362 0.87 1.29 20.53
C ALA A 362 1.90 2.25 19.91
N MET A 363 3.11 1.73 19.74
CA MET A 363 4.20 2.39 19.04
C MET A 363 4.81 1.39 18.06
N TRP A 364 4.59 1.58 16.76
CA TRP A 364 5.05 0.63 15.74
C TRP A 364 6.10 1.27 14.83
N PRO A 365 7.31 0.70 14.75
CA PRO A 365 8.35 1.23 13.88
C PRO A 365 8.01 0.98 12.40
N ILE A 366 8.25 1.98 11.56
CA ILE A 366 8.08 1.89 10.10
C ILE A 366 9.42 1.46 9.50
N THR A 367 9.79 0.19 9.69
CA THR A 367 11.14 -0.30 9.35
C THR A 367 11.40 -0.41 7.85
N GLY A 368 10.36 -0.44 7.02
CA GLY A 368 10.46 -0.45 5.55
C GLY A 368 10.49 0.93 4.91
N ARG A 369 10.51 2.03 5.69
CA ARG A 369 10.48 3.39 5.17
C ARG A 369 11.74 3.76 4.37
N GLY A 370 11.65 4.82 3.62
CA GLY A 370 12.74 5.37 2.81
C GLY A 370 12.58 5.06 1.31
N PRO A 371 13.58 5.42 0.49
CA PRO A 371 13.51 5.31 -0.97
C PRO A 371 13.56 3.87 -1.51
N GLY A 372 13.90 2.88 -0.67
CA GLY A 372 13.91 1.47 -1.05
C GLY A 372 15.11 1.08 -1.93
N VAL A 373 16.28 1.00 -1.35
CA VAL A 373 17.53 0.59 -2.02
C VAL A 373 17.74 -0.91 -2.01
#